data_80fe69e5bf6fc4a578e42f32869e53f6
#
_entry.id   80fe69e5bf6fc4a578e42f32869e53f6
#
_cell.length_a   1.000
_cell.length_b   1.000
_cell.length_c   1.000
_cell.angle_alpha   90.00
_cell.angle_beta   90.00
_cell.angle_gamma   90.00
#
_symmetry.space_group_name_H-M   'P 1'
#
loop_
_entity.id
_entity.type
_entity.pdbx_description
1 polymer ?
#
loop_
_entity_poly.entity_id
_entity_poly.type
_entity_poly.pdbx_seq_one_letter_code
_entity_poly.pdbx_strand_id
1 'polypeptide(L)'
;MSEKRRDKKGRILRNGECQRDNGLYQFDYVDIFGKAKCVYSWKIEETDPLPKGKRKCISLREKEKEILKDIDDGLIPYGGNLTVYEYVIQRRGVRENTRTGYNTVLRRLEKEPFGMRRIDEVKISDAKLWLIKLQEKDGLSYSTIHSIRGVLRPAFKMALDDELIRKNPFDFSAFTIIVNDGVRRDALTHDQKRKFLAFIKNDKHFCKYYDAIYILFYTGMRISEFTGLTINDIDLKAKKINIERQLIRPSNMRYTI
;
A
#
# COMPACT_ATOMS: atom_id res chain seq x y z
N MET A 1 24.78 6.45 40.92
CA MET A 1 24.65 5.29 39.99
C MET A 1 23.25 4.72 40.16
N SER A 2 22.45 4.64 39.10
CA SER A 2 21.10 4.08 39.17
C SER A 2 21.20 2.57 39.49
N GLU A 3 20.47 2.12 40.51
CA GLU A 3 20.45 0.74 40.94
C GLU A 3 19.85 -0.14 39.83
N LYS A 4 20.59 -1.17 39.42
CA LYS A 4 20.15 -2.04 38.29
C LYS A 4 18.95 -2.87 38.75
N ARG A 5 17.82 -2.78 38.01
CA ARG A 5 16.62 -3.59 38.29
C ARG A 5 16.93 -5.08 38.19
N ARG A 6 16.38 -5.84 39.13
CA ARG A 6 16.58 -7.30 39.21
C ARG A 6 15.25 -8.03 39.25
N ASP A 7 15.24 -9.26 38.73
CA ASP A 7 14.09 -10.16 38.87
C ASP A 7 14.08 -10.83 40.27
N LYS A 8 13.04 -11.61 40.57
CA LYS A 8 12.89 -12.37 41.81
C LYS A 8 14.02 -13.41 42.09
N LYS A 9 14.80 -13.74 41.05
CA LYS A 9 15.95 -14.64 41.11
C LYS A 9 17.28 -13.88 41.19
N GLY A 10 17.27 -12.55 41.32
CA GLY A 10 18.46 -11.70 41.43
C GLY A 10 19.15 -11.36 40.10
N ARG A 11 18.60 -11.78 38.95
CA ARG A 11 19.17 -11.51 37.61
C ARG A 11 18.90 -10.06 37.20
N ILE A 12 19.87 -9.44 36.55
CA ILE A 12 19.77 -8.07 36.07
C ILE A 12 18.80 -8.06 34.85
N LEU A 13 17.81 -7.18 34.92
CA LEU A 13 16.86 -6.90 33.84
C LEU A 13 17.43 -5.81 32.94
N ARG A 14 17.26 -5.99 31.60
CA ARG A 14 17.66 -5.02 30.58
C ARG A 14 16.66 -3.88 30.49
N ASN A 15 16.97 -2.85 29.69
CA ASN A 15 16.02 -1.79 29.38
C ASN A 15 14.79 -2.36 28.69
N GLY A 16 13.60 -1.94 29.13
CA GLY A 16 12.34 -2.48 28.64
C GLY A 16 11.89 -3.77 29.32
N GLU A 17 12.79 -4.58 29.91
CA GLU A 17 12.42 -5.80 30.64
C GLU A 17 11.84 -5.47 32.03
N CYS A 18 10.78 -6.15 32.41
CA CYS A 18 10.28 -6.19 33.79
C CYS A 18 9.71 -7.56 34.14
N GLN A 19 9.60 -7.88 35.44
CA GLN A 19 8.92 -9.05 35.95
C GLN A 19 7.68 -8.63 36.73
N ARG A 20 6.51 -9.12 36.34
CA ARG A 20 5.24 -8.89 37.04
C ARG A 20 5.15 -9.72 38.31
N ASP A 21 4.25 -9.36 39.22
CA ASP A 21 4.05 -10.05 40.50
C ASP A 21 3.67 -11.53 40.36
N ASN A 22 2.96 -11.86 39.29
CA ASN A 22 2.60 -13.24 38.92
C ASN A 22 3.75 -14.08 38.36
N GLY A 23 4.96 -13.50 38.25
CA GLY A 23 6.15 -14.15 37.70
C GLY A 23 6.28 -14.11 36.18
N LEU A 24 5.33 -13.48 35.48
CA LEU A 24 5.40 -13.28 34.02
C LEU A 24 6.41 -12.19 33.69
N TYR A 25 7.31 -12.42 32.76
CA TYR A 25 8.21 -11.42 32.25
C TYR A 25 7.55 -10.64 31.11
N GLN A 26 7.84 -9.34 31.06
CA GLN A 26 7.35 -8.40 30.04
C GLN A 26 8.55 -7.65 29.46
N PHE A 27 8.51 -7.41 28.14
CA PHE A 27 9.41 -6.52 27.44
C PHE A 27 8.60 -5.44 26.72
N ASP A 28 8.90 -4.18 27.06
CA ASP A 28 8.26 -2.99 26.48
C ASP A 28 9.16 -2.42 25.40
N TYR A 29 8.61 -2.13 24.23
CA TYR A 29 9.32 -1.55 23.10
C TYR A 29 8.44 -0.56 22.35
N VAL A 30 9.07 0.28 21.54
CA VAL A 30 8.38 1.19 20.63
C VAL A 30 8.52 0.64 19.21
N ASP A 31 7.40 0.48 18.53
CA ASP A 31 7.41 0.01 17.13
C ASP A 31 7.87 1.11 16.16
N ILE A 32 8.05 0.75 14.88
CA ILE A 32 8.47 1.67 13.81
C ILE A 32 7.52 2.85 13.57
N PHE A 33 6.30 2.83 14.14
CA PHE A 33 5.31 3.91 14.08
C PHE A 33 5.32 4.79 15.33
N GLY A 34 6.24 4.56 16.27
CA GLY A 34 6.30 5.29 17.53
C GLY A 34 5.26 4.84 18.57
N LYS A 35 4.59 3.71 18.36
CA LYS A 35 3.61 3.17 19.32
C LYS A 35 4.30 2.26 20.33
N ALA A 36 4.01 2.46 21.63
CA ALA A 36 4.44 1.57 22.68
C ALA A 36 3.70 0.23 22.59
N LYS A 37 4.46 -0.87 22.58
CA LYS A 37 3.97 -2.26 22.59
C LYS A 37 4.69 -3.08 23.61
N CYS A 38 4.12 -4.21 24.01
CA CYS A 38 4.74 -5.11 24.95
C CYS A 38 4.52 -6.58 24.56
N VAL A 39 5.50 -7.42 24.90
CA VAL A 39 5.43 -8.88 24.76
C VAL A 39 5.69 -9.56 26.09
N TYR A 40 5.17 -10.78 26.22
CA TYR A 40 5.22 -11.51 27.46
C TYR A 40 5.84 -12.89 27.29
N SER A 41 6.52 -13.39 28.32
CA SER A 41 6.96 -14.78 28.41
C SER A 41 7.06 -15.24 29.85
N TRP A 42 6.86 -16.55 30.08
CA TRP A 42 7.06 -17.19 31.37
C TRP A 42 8.55 -17.48 31.67
N LYS A 43 9.41 -17.33 30.66
CA LYS A 43 10.85 -17.58 30.71
C LYS A 43 11.58 -16.32 30.28
N ILE A 44 12.63 -15.92 31.00
CA ILE A 44 13.48 -14.83 30.55
C ILE A 44 14.57 -15.33 29.58
N GLU A 45 15.11 -16.54 29.88
CA GLU A 45 16.10 -17.22 29.03
C GLU A 45 15.59 -18.60 28.57
N GLU A 46 16.17 -19.13 27.50
CA GLU A 46 15.77 -20.42 26.97
C GLU A 46 15.96 -21.57 27.97
N THR A 47 17.00 -21.50 28.78
CA THR A 47 17.36 -22.47 29.83
C THR A 47 16.43 -22.45 31.03
N ASP A 48 15.56 -21.43 31.18
CA ASP A 48 14.67 -21.33 32.32
C ASP A 48 13.63 -22.46 32.31
N PRO A 49 13.38 -23.08 33.48
CA PRO A 49 12.29 -24.05 33.62
C PRO A 49 10.94 -23.36 33.44
N LEU A 50 10.03 -24.03 32.72
CA LEU A 50 8.66 -23.56 32.58
C LEU A 50 7.86 -23.78 33.88
N PRO A 51 7.11 -22.77 34.37
CA PRO A 51 6.26 -22.96 35.53
C PRO A 51 5.22 -24.06 35.32
N LYS A 52 4.91 -24.85 36.38
CA LYS A 52 3.92 -25.93 36.31
C LYS A 52 2.57 -25.42 35.77
N GLY A 53 1.98 -26.15 34.85
CA GLY A 53 0.68 -25.81 34.24
C GLY A 53 0.70 -24.78 33.15
N LYS A 54 1.88 -24.30 32.69
CA LYS A 54 2.00 -23.35 31.59
C LYS A 54 2.37 -24.06 30.29
N ARG A 55 1.88 -23.53 29.17
CA ARG A 55 2.22 -24.02 27.81
C ARG A 55 3.64 -23.62 27.44
N LYS A 56 4.32 -24.46 26.65
CA LYS A 56 5.65 -24.17 26.10
C LYS A 56 5.65 -22.80 25.41
N CYS A 57 6.61 -21.97 25.75
CA CYS A 57 6.76 -20.61 25.19
C CYS A 57 8.23 -20.32 24.91
N ILE A 58 8.45 -19.42 23.95
CA ILE A 58 9.77 -18.85 23.62
C ILE A 58 10.20 -17.94 24.76
N SER A 59 11.50 -17.87 25.06
CA SER A 59 12.04 -16.99 26.10
C SER A 59 11.84 -15.49 25.78
N LEU A 60 11.81 -14.65 26.81
CA LEU A 60 11.61 -13.21 26.59
C LEU A 60 12.76 -12.61 25.76
N ARG A 61 14.01 -12.98 26.07
CA ARG A 61 15.21 -12.45 25.41
C ARG A 61 15.36 -12.89 23.97
N GLU A 62 14.84 -14.06 23.63
CA GLU A 62 14.76 -14.51 22.24
C GLU A 62 13.75 -13.68 21.46
N LYS A 63 12.56 -13.45 22.04
CA LYS A 63 11.55 -12.52 21.47
C LYS A 63 12.10 -11.10 21.33
N GLU A 64 12.79 -10.59 22.34
CA GLU A 64 13.45 -9.27 22.32
C GLU A 64 14.43 -9.16 21.15
N LYS A 65 15.28 -10.19 20.96
CA LYS A 65 16.25 -10.22 19.85
C LYS A 65 15.57 -10.21 18.47
N GLU A 66 14.51 -10.97 18.29
CA GLU A 66 13.71 -10.97 17.05
C GLU A 66 13.05 -9.60 16.82
N ILE A 67 12.40 -9.04 17.85
CA ILE A 67 11.75 -7.74 17.79
C ILE A 67 12.74 -6.62 17.43
N LEU A 68 13.88 -6.56 18.09
CA LEU A 68 14.88 -5.53 17.81
C LEU A 68 15.46 -5.66 16.40
N LYS A 69 15.69 -6.89 15.93
CA LYS A 69 16.11 -7.15 14.56
C LYS A 69 15.06 -6.68 13.56
N ASP A 70 13.78 -7.03 13.76
CA ASP A 70 12.70 -6.60 12.88
C ASP A 70 12.59 -5.08 12.83
N ILE A 71 12.73 -4.38 13.98
CA ILE A 71 12.72 -2.91 14.04
C ILE A 71 13.90 -2.32 13.27
N ASP A 72 15.11 -2.85 13.42
CA ASP A 72 16.31 -2.41 12.70
C ASP A 72 16.16 -2.63 11.18
N ASP A 73 15.54 -3.72 10.77
CA ASP A 73 15.23 -4.04 9.37
C ASP A 73 14.01 -3.21 8.85
N GLY A 74 13.40 -2.36 9.70
CA GLY A 74 12.22 -1.57 9.36
C GLY A 74 10.94 -2.38 9.21
N LEU A 75 10.92 -3.59 9.78
CA LEU A 75 9.79 -4.50 9.81
C LEU A 75 8.97 -4.32 11.09
N ILE A 76 7.70 -4.75 11.04
CA ILE A 76 6.87 -4.76 12.25
C ILE A 76 7.07 -6.09 12.97
N PRO A 77 7.57 -6.08 14.21
CA PRO A 77 7.75 -7.30 14.97
C PRO A 77 6.42 -8.04 15.21
N TYR A 78 6.43 -9.35 15.10
CA TYR A 78 5.27 -10.22 15.32
C TYR A 78 4.06 -9.93 14.42
N GLY A 79 4.19 -10.25 13.12
CA GLY A 79 3.17 -10.05 12.07
C GLY A 79 1.76 -10.58 12.35
N GLY A 80 1.57 -11.45 13.35
CA GLY A 80 0.25 -12.00 13.73
C GLY A 80 -0.71 -11.01 14.40
N ASN A 81 -0.25 -9.83 14.81
CA ASN A 81 -1.09 -8.79 15.42
C ASN A 81 -1.22 -7.53 14.53
N LEU A 82 -0.76 -7.61 13.27
CA LEU A 82 -0.83 -6.48 12.35
C LEU A 82 -2.26 -6.18 11.94
N THR A 83 -2.61 -4.89 11.95
CA THR A 83 -3.83 -4.42 11.31
C THR A 83 -3.66 -4.37 9.79
N VAL A 84 -4.77 -4.36 9.06
CA VAL A 84 -4.77 -4.20 7.60
C VAL A 84 -3.99 -2.93 7.20
N TYR A 85 -4.22 -1.82 7.92
CA TYR A 85 -3.52 -0.55 7.69
C TYR A 85 -2.01 -0.68 7.86
N GLU A 86 -1.56 -1.22 8.99
CA GLU A 86 -0.14 -1.40 9.30
C GLU A 86 0.56 -2.30 8.27
N TYR A 87 -0.10 -3.38 7.83
CA TYR A 87 0.46 -4.27 6.82
C TYR A 87 0.57 -3.62 5.44
N VAL A 88 -0.47 -2.88 5.01
CA VAL A 88 -0.46 -2.22 3.69
C VAL A 88 0.57 -1.09 3.63
N ILE A 89 0.83 -0.38 4.74
CA ILE A 89 1.81 0.71 4.79
C ILE A 89 3.26 0.21 4.62
N GLN A 90 3.57 -1.04 4.96
CA GLN A 90 4.90 -1.63 4.80
C GLN A 90 5.32 -1.73 3.32
N ARG A 91 4.39 -1.76 2.37
CA ARG A 91 4.67 -1.83 0.93
C ARG A 91 5.19 -0.49 0.38
N ARG A 92 6.32 0.01 0.88
CA ARG A 92 6.89 1.30 0.46
C ARG A 92 7.71 1.26 -0.84
N GLY A 93 8.02 0.09 -1.40
CA GLY A 93 8.87 -0.09 -2.58
C GLY A 93 8.20 0.21 -3.93
N VAL A 94 7.14 1.05 -3.98
CA VAL A 94 6.44 1.40 -5.23
C VAL A 94 6.96 2.72 -5.82
N ARG A 95 6.92 2.81 -7.16
CA ARG A 95 7.27 4.03 -7.90
C ARG A 95 6.42 5.22 -7.41
N GLU A 96 6.98 6.44 -7.45
CA GLU A 96 6.36 7.65 -6.90
C GLU A 96 4.95 7.91 -7.45
N ASN A 97 4.72 7.70 -8.74
CA ASN A 97 3.38 7.84 -9.35
C ASN A 97 2.36 6.85 -8.79
N THR A 98 2.78 5.64 -8.46
CA THR A 98 1.94 4.62 -7.83
C THR A 98 1.67 4.96 -6.36
N ARG A 99 2.61 5.62 -5.70
CA ARG A 99 2.54 6.04 -4.29
C ARG A 99 1.34 6.94 -4.00
N THR A 100 0.95 7.81 -4.93
CA THR A 100 -0.23 8.68 -4.77
C THR A 100 -1.52 7.86 -4.63
N GLY A 101 -1.71 6.84 -5.47
CA GLY A 101 -2.84 5.91 -5.36
C GLY A 101 -2.82 5.13 -4.03
N TYR A 102 -1.65 4.65 -3.61
CA TYR A 102 -1.49 3.98 -2.32
C TYR A 102 -1.82 4.90 -1.14
N ASN A 103 -1.34 6.15 -1.15
CA ASN A 103 -1.63 7.11 -0.09
C ASN A 103 -3.13 7.39 0.07
N THR A 104 -3.88 7.39 -1.04
CA THR A 104 -5.34 7.54 -1.00
C THR A 104 -6.00 6.35 -0.29
N VAL A 105 -5.56 5.13 -0.59
CA VAL A 105 -6.06 3.92 0.08
C VAL A 105 -5.67 3.91 1.56
N LEU A 106 -4.42 4.25 1.89
CA LEU A 106 -3.93 4.30 3.27
C LEU A 106 -4.71 5.29 4.13
N ARG A 107 -4.95 6.53 3.63
CA ARG A 107 -5.75 7.54 4.36
C ARG A 107 -7.18 7.07 4.63
N ARG A 108 -7.72 6.23 3.75
CA ARG A 108 -9.04 5.64 3.96
C ARG A 108 -9.01 4.55 5.00
N LEU A 109 -8.06 3.61 4.90
CA LEU A 109 -7.89 2.54 5.89
C LEU A 109 -7.65 3.09 7.30
N GLU A 110 -6.87 4.16 7.42
CA GLU A 110 -6.60 4.83 8.69
C GLU A 110 -7.88 5.34 9.39
N LYS A 111 -8.86 5.79 8.61
CA LYS A 111 -10.12 6.38 9.13
C LYS A 111 -11.24 5.36 9.32
N GLU A 112 -11.10 4.16 8.78
CA GLU A 112 -12.17 3.18 8.76
C GLU A 112 -11.91 1.99 9.68
N PRO A 113 -12.96 1.45 10.33
CA PRO A 113 -12.85 0.27 11.20
C PRO A 113 -12.23 -0.94 10.48
N PHE A 114 -12.45 -1.06 9.16
CA PHE A 114 -11.87 -2.13 8.34
C PHE A 114 -10.34 -2.11 8.37
N GLY A 115 -9.73 -0.93 8.30
CA GLY A 115 -8.27 -0.79 8.34
C GLY A 115 -7.65 -1.16 9.69
N MET A 116 -8.42 -1.02 10.78
CA MET A 116 -8.00 -1.35 12.15
C MET A 116 -8.19 -2.82 12.53
N ARG A 117 -8.81 -3.62 11.66
CA ARG A 117 -8.95 -5.07 11.90
C ARG A 117 -7.61 -5.76 11.72
N ARG A 118 -7.39 -6.82 12.47
CA ARG A 118 -6.24 -7.70 12.29
C ARG A 118 -6.29 -8.36 10.92
N ILE A 119 -5.13 -8.45 10.25
CA ILE A 119 -5.06 -8.99 8.88
C ILE A 119 -5.45 -10.47 8.81
N ASP A 120 -5.13 -11.24 9.86
CA ASP A 120 -5.44 -12.68 9.97
C ASP A 120 -6.93 -12.96 10.25
N GLU A 121 -7.69 -11.97 10.74
CA GLU A 121 -9.11 -12.09 11.05
C GLU A 121 -10.02 -11.66 9.89
N VAL A 122 -9.48 -11.02 8.84
CA VAL A 122 -10.28 -10.53 7.72
C VAL A 122 -10.75 -11.69 6.84
N LYS A 123 -12.06 -11.85 6.74
CA LYS A 123 -12.71 -12.85 5.87
C LYS A 123 -13.12 -12.25 4.54
N ILE A 124 -13.36 -13.12 3.54
CA ILE A 124 -13.87 -12.72 2.22
C ILE A 124 -15.19 -11.93 2.35
N SER A 125 -16.07 -12.32 3.28
CA SER A 125 -17.32 -11.60 3.56
C SER A 125 -17.09 -10.18 4.03
N ASP A 126 -16.09 -9.97 4.89
CA ASP A 126 -15.77 -8.64 5.42
C ASP A 126 -15.25 -7.71 4.31
N ALA A 127 -14.38 -8.23 3.45
CA ALA A 127 -13.86 -7.49 2.30
C ALA A 127 -15.00 -7.13 1.32
N LYS A 128 -15.91 -8.06 1.04
CA LYS A 128 -17.07 -7.82 0.19
C LYS A 128 -17.99 -6.74 0.76
N LEU A 129 -18.40 -6.89 2.01
CA LEU A 129 -19.27 -5.93 2.70
C LEU A 129 -18.65 -4.53 2.77
N TRP A 130 -17.33 -4.46 2.99
CA TRP A 130 -16.62 -3.18 2.99
C TRP A 130 -16.64 -2.51 1.62
N LEU A 131 -16.39 -3.26 0.52
CA LEU A 131 -16.46 -2.69 -0.83
C LEU A 131 -17.89 -2.24 -1.20
N ILE A 132 -18.93 -2.98 -0.82
CA ILE A 132 -20.33 -2.58 -0.98
C ILE A 132 -20.61 -1.28 -0.23
N LYS A 133 -20.17 -1.19 1.03
CA LYS A 133 -20.28 0.05 1.82
C LYS A 133 -19.65 1.24 1.12
N LEU A 134 -18.46 1.06 0.51
CA LEU A 134 -17.76 2.12 -0.22
C LEU A 134 -18.60 2.63 -1.40
N GLN A 135 -19.36 1.77 -2.07
CA GLN A 135 -20.23 2.18 -3.16
C GLN A 135 -21.54 2.79 -2.66
N GLU A 136 -22.26 2.08 -1.80
CA GLU A 136 -23.63 2.45 -1.41
C GLU A 136 -23.70 3.59 -0.41
N LYS A 137 -22.78 3.61 0.57
CA LYS A 137 -22.80 4.63 1.64
C LYS A 137 -21.87 5.78 1.34
N ASP A 138 -20.68 5.51 0.81
CA ASP A 138 -19.66 6.53 0.58
C ASP A 138 -19.72 7.10 -0.86
N GLY A 139 -20.58 6.56 -1.74
CA GLY A 139 -20.80 7.03 -3.10
C GLY A 139 -19.61 6.92 -4.03
N LEU A 140 -18.68 5.99 -3.76
CA LEU A 140 -17.50 5.83 -4.62
C LEU A 140 -17.86 5.12 -5.93
N SER A 141 -17.31 5.63 -7.04
CA SER A 141 -17.46 5.00 -8.35
C SER A 141 -16.79 3.62 -8.41
N TYR A 142 -17.28 2.76 -9.29
CA TYR A 142 -16.71 1.45 -9.56
C TYR A 142 -15.20 1.51 -9.83
N SER A 143 -14.74 2.47 -10.63
CA SER A 143 -13.32 2.61 -10.97
C SER A 143 -12.45 2.93 -9.77
N THR A 144 -12.95 3.75 -8.83
CA THR A 144 -12.26 4.08 -7.58
C THR A 144 -12.14 2.85 -6.68
N ILE A 145 -13.23 2.10 -6.52
CA ILE A 145 -13.24 0.88 -5.71
C ILE A 145 -12.35 -0.19 -6.35
N HIS A 146 -12.35 -0.30 -7.67
CA HIS A 146 -11.44 -1.19 -8.39
C HIS A 146 -9.96 -0.84 -8.14
N SER A 147 -9.63 0.45 -8.10
CA SER A 147 -8.28 0.93 -7.78
C SER A 147 -7.89 0.62 -6.33
N ILE A 148 -8.82 0.81 -5.36
CA ILE A 148 -8.62 0.44 -3.95
C ILE A 148 -8.32 -1.06 -3.83
N ARG A 149 -9.14 -1.90 -4.48
CA ARG A 149 -8.92 -3.35 -4.51
C ARG A 149 -7.59 -3.70 -5.18
N GLY A 150 -7.20 -2.95 -6.22
CA GLY A 150 -5.91 -3.10 -6.92
C GLY A 150 -4.69 -2.89 -6.01
N VAL A 151 -4.83 -2.13 -4.93
CA VAL A 151 -3.80 -1.98 -3.88
C VAL A 151 -3.89 -3.10 -2.84
N LEU A 152 -5.10 -3.44 -2.40
CA LEU A 152 -5.30 -4.40 -1.30
C LEU A 152 -5.07 -5.85 -1.72
N ARG A 153 -5.56 -6.26 -2.90
CA ARG A 153 -5.41 -7.66 -3.35
C ARG A 153 -3.95 -8.13 -3.40
N PRO A 154 -3.00 -7.37 -3.97
CA PRO A 154 -1.58 -7.74 -3.92
C PRO A 154 -0.99 -7.70 -2.51
N ALA A 155 -1.43 -6.76 -1.64
CA ALA A 155 -0.97 -6.72 -0.26
C ALA A 155 -1.37 -8.00 0.51
N PHE A 156 -2.63 -8.40 0.39
CA PHE A 156 -3.10 -9.66 0.99
C PHE A 156 -2.54 -10.91 0.30
N LYS A 157 -2.10 -10.81 -0.97
CA LYS A 157 -1.37 -11.91 -1.62
C LYS A 157 -0.02 -12.11 -0.94
N MET A 158 0.71 -11.04 -0.64
CA MET A 158 1.96 -11.13 0.12
C MET A 158 1.72 -11.72 1.53
N ALA A 159 0.66 -11.28 2.23
CA ALA A 159 0.33 -11.85 3.53
C ALA A 159 0.02 -13.35 3.46
N LEU A 160 -0.53 -13.83 2.34
CA LEU A 160 -0.71 -15.26 2.06
C LEU A 160 0.63 -15.97 1.82
N ASP A 161 1.52 -15.34 1.04
CA ASP A 161 2.84 -15.90 0.72
C ASP A 161 3.76 -15.89 1.96
N ASP A 162 3.58 -14.93 2.87
CA ASP A 162 4.25 -14.84 4.19
C ASP A 162 3.58 -15.75 5.25
N GLU A 163 2.60 -16.59 4.86
CA GLU A 163 1.86 -17.51 5.73
C GLU A 163 1.10 -16.85 6.91
N LEU A 164 0.91 -15.51 6.86
CA LEU A 164 0.15 -14.77 7.88
C LEU A 164 -1.36 -15.02 7.78
N ILE A 165 -1.84 -15.36 6.58
CA ILE A 165 -3.25 -15.67 6.31
C ILE A 165 -3.37 -16.94 5.47
N ARG A 166 -4.48 -17.67 5.60
CA ARG A 166 -4.71 -18.91 4.84
C ARG A 166 -5.34 -18.68 3.46
N LYS A 167 -6.03 -17.56 3.24
CA LYS A 167 -6.70 -17.20 2.00
C LYS A 167 -6.70 -15.69 1.82
N ASN A 168 -6.53 -15.24 0.59
CA ASN A 168 -6.64 -13.82 0.29
C ASN A 168 -8.12 -13.39 0.28
N PRO A 169 -8.56 -12.49 1.18
CA PRO A 169 -9.96 -12.05 1.25
C PRO A 169 -10.41 -11.21 0.05
N PHE A 170 -9.49 -10.72 -0.77
CA PHE A 170 -9.80 -9.98 -2.01
C PHE A 170 -9.71 -10.84 -3.28
N ASP A 171 -9.54 -12.16 -3.15
CA ASP A 171 -9.47 -13.05 -4.31
C ASP A 171 -10.86 -13.50 -4.77
N PHE A 172 -11.62 -12.55 -5.29
CA PHE A 172 -12.92 -12.73 -5.92
C PHE A 172 -13.09 -11.74 -7.08
N SER A 173 -14.08 -11.98 -7.95
CA SER A 173 -14.43 -11.05 -9.01
C SER A 173 -15.22 -9.85 -8.45
N ALA A 174 -14.72 -8.63 -8.67
CA ALA A 174 -15.41 -7.42 -8.23
C ALA A 174 -16.74 -7.19 -9.01
N PHE A 175 -16.83 -7.68 -10.25
CA PHE A 175 -18.02 -7.53 -11.10
C PHE A 175 -19.29 -8.18 -10.54
N THR A 176 -19.16 -9.13 -9.63
CA THR A 176 -20.31 -9.83 -9.04
C THR A 176 -20.87 -9.14 -7.80
N ILE A 177 -20.22 -8.06 -7.31
CA ILE A 177 -20.50 -7.49 -5.98
C ILE A 177 -20.78 -6.00 -6.06
N ILE A 178 -20.11 -5.30 -6.98
CA ILE A 178 -20.17 -3.85 -7.14
C ILE A 178 -20.81 -3.54 -8.49
N VAL A 179 -21.77 -2.62 -8.49
CA VAL A 179 -22.42 -2.19 -9.74
C VAL A 179 -21.42 -1.38 -10.55
N ASN A 180 -21.25 -1.75 -11.82
CA ASN A 180 -20.43 -0.98 -12.74
C ASN A 180 -21.20 0.24 -13.26
N ASP A 181 -20.95 1.39 -12.65
CA ASP A 181 -21.48 2.72 -13.01
C ASP A 181 -20.63 3.43 -14.09
N GLY A 182 -19.65 2.74 -14.65
CA GLY A 182 -18.72 3.31 -15.62
C GLY A 182 -19.42 3.63 -16.96
N VAL A 183 -19.37 4.89 -17.35
CA VAL A 183 -19.85 5.31 -18.69
C VAL A 183 -18.86 4.80 -19.74
N ARG A 184 -19.35 3.99 -20.68
CA ARG A 184 -18.56 3.54 -21.82
C ARG A 184 -18.21 4.75 -22.69
N ARG A 185 -16.92 4.90 -22.95
CA ARG A 185 -16.41 5.92 -23.87
C ARG A 185 -16.11 5.25 -25.21
N ASP A 186 -16.86 5.61 -26.23
CA ASP A 186 -16.61 5.14 -27.57
C ASP A 186 -15.51 5.97 -28.26
N ALA A 187 -14.79 5.35 -29.18
CA ALA A 187 -13.82 6.08 -30.01
C ALA A 187 -14.53 7.06 -30.93
N LEU A 188 -13.88 8.19 -31.20
CA LEU A 188 -14.40 9.15 -32.16
C LEU A 188 -14.49 8.54 -33.56
N THR A 189 -15.62 8.75 -34.24
CA THR A 189 -15.77 8.39 -35.66
C THR A 189 -14.88 9.28 -36.53
N HIS A 190 -14.61 8.83 -37.76
CA HIS A 190 -13.80 9.65 -38.71
C HIS A 190 -14.43 11.02 -38.97
N ASP A 191 -15.78 11.09 -39.05
CA ASP A 191 -16.50 12.35 -39.26
C ASP A 191 -16.42 13.27 -38.04
N GLN A 192 -16.54 12.74 -36.83
CA GLN A 192 -16.37 13.50 -35.60
C GLN A 192 -14.94 14.05 -35.49
N LYS A 193 -13.92 13.22 -35.79
CA LYS A 193 -12.51 13.64 -35.81
C LYS A 193 -12.30 14.77 -36.81
N ARG A 194 -12.82 14.65 -38.04
CA ARG A 194 -12.69 15.66 -39.08
C ARG A 194 -13.33 17.01 -38.66
N LYS A 195 -14.56 16.97 -38.14
CA LYS A 195 -15.28 18.14 -37.63
C LYS A 195 -14.52 18.81 -36.49
N PHE A 196 -14.01 18.02 -35.56
CA PHE A 196 -13.24 18.50 -34.41
C PHE A 196 -11.94 19.19 -34.82
N LEU A 197 -11.17 18.59 -35.75
CA LEU A 197 -9.94 19.19 -36.27
C LEU A 197 -10.25 20.47 -37.07
N ALA A 198 -11.32 20.50 -37.84
CA ALA A 198 -11.73 21.73 -38.58
C ALA A 198 -12.14 22.84 -37.59
N PHE A 199 -12.86 22.52 -36.52
CA PHE A 199 -13.20 23.49 -35.47
C PHE A 199 -11.93 24.07 -34.85
N ILE A 200 -11.01 23.22 -34.35
CA ILE A 200 -9.77 23.70 -33.70
C ILE A 200 -8.95 24.60 -34.65
N LYS A 201 -8.85 24.21 -35.91
CA LYS A 201 -8.06 24.98 -36.90
C LYS A 201 -8.58 26.41 -37.09
N ASN A 202 -9.90 26.60 -37.00
CA ASN A 202 -10.56 27.88 -37.28
C ASN A 202 -10.87 28.68 -36.00
N ASP A 203 -10.72 28.10 -34.81
CA ASP A 203 -11.00 28.78 -33.58
C ASP A 203 -9.85 29.67 -33.12
N LYS A 204 -10.17 30.93 -32.73
CA LYS A 204 -9.16 31.94 -32.34
C LYS A 204 -8.32 31.55 -31.13
N HIS A 205 -8.87 30.74 -30.22
CA HIS A 205 -8.18 30.34 -28.99
C HIS A 205 -7.44 29.03 -29.16
N PHE A 206 -8.07 28.04 -29.81
CA PHE A 206 -7.57 26.66 -29.86
C PHE A 206 -6.65 26.39 -31.06
N CYS A 207 -6.60 27.27 -32.09
CA CYS A 207 -5.77 27.06 -33.29
C CYS A 207 -4.27 26.84 -32.99
N LYS A 208 -3.77 27.43 -31.91
CA LYS A 208 -2.36 27.23 -31.45
C LYS A 208 -2.05 25.80 -31.02
N TYR A 209 -3.05 24.99 -30.75
CA TYR A 209 -2.88 23.58 -30.38
C TYR A 209 -3.16 22.61 -31.53
N TYR A 210 -3.52 23.14 -32.72
CA TYR A 210 -3.93 22.29 -33.83
C TYR A 210 -2.89 21.26 -34.23
N ASP A 211 -1.63 21.66 -34.42
CA ASP A 211 -0.55 20.75 -34.85
C ASP A 211 -0.28 19.65 -33.82
N ALA A 212 -0.26 20.01 -32.54
CA ALA A 212 -0.09 19.06 -31.45
C ALA A 212 -1.22 18.03 -31.41
N ILE A 213 -2.47 18.49 -31.49
CA ILE A 213 -3.65 17.63 -31.48
C ILE A 213 -3.69 16.77 -32.75
N TYR A 214 -3.33 17.33 -33.90
CA TYR A 214 -3.25 16.59 -35.15
C TYR A 214 -2.25 15.43 -35.05
N ILE A 215 -1.02 15.70 -34.57
CA ILE A 215 0.00 14.67 -34.36
C ILE A 215 -0.50 13.59 -33.42
N LEU A 216 -1.10 13.96 -32.26
CA LEU A 216 -1.63 13.00 -31.31
C LEU A 216 -2.71 12.09 -31.91
N PHE A 217 -3.61 12.63 -32.74
CA PHE A 217 -4.64 11.84 -33.42
C PHE A 217 -4.09 10.82 -34.43
N TYR A 218 -3.00 11.19 -35.11
CA TYR A 218 -2.45 10.34 -36.16
C TYR A 218 -1.37 9.40 -35.71
N THR A 219 -0.73 9.67 -34.58
CA THR A 219 0.31 8.81 -33.99
C THR A 219 -0.21 7.92 -32.87
N GLY A 220 -1.31 8.33 -32.19
CA GLY A 220 -1.82 7.64 -31.02
C GLY A 220 -0.95 7.78 -29.77
N MET A 221 0.03 8.66 -29.77
CA MET A 221 0.90 8.93 -28.59
C MET A 221 0.10 9.49 -27.43
N ARG A 222 0.54 9.18 -26.20
CA ARG A 222 0.03 9.88 -25.01
C ARG A 222 0.56 11.30 -24.96
N ILE A 223 -0.21 12.22 -24.40
CA ILE A 223 0.21 13.61 -24.25
C ILE A 223 1.56 13.74 -23.52
N SER A 224 1.84 12.90 -22.53
CA SER A 224 3.11 12.89 -21.79
C SER A 224 4.29 12.39 -22.64
N GLU A 225 4.05 11.47 -23.56
CA GLU A 225 5.05 10.99 -24.54
C GLU A 225 5.33 12.08 -25.57
N PHE A 226 4.28 12.69 -26.13
CA PHE A 226 4.40 13.80 -27.07
C PHE A 226 5.20 14.99 -26.49
N THR A 227 4.90 15.38 -25.24
CA THR A 227 5.60 16.51 -24.60
C THR A 227 7.04 16.18 -24.17
N GLY A 228 7.41 14.88 -24.12
CA GLY A 228 8.77 14.41 -23.87
C GLY A 228 9.63 14.28 -25.14
N LEU A 229 9.06 14.47 -26.36
CA LEU A 229 9.81 14.35 -27.61
C LEU A 229 10.79 15.49 -27.79
N THR A 230 11.93 15.15 -28.42
CA THR A 230 12.92 16.09 -28.94
C THR A 230 13.08 15.88 -30.43
N ILE A 231 13.75 16.82 -31.11
CA ILE A 231 14.03 16.72 -32.56
C ILE A 231 14.83 15.45 -32.89
N ASN A 232 15.69 15.00 -31.97
CA ASN A 232 16.52 13.80 -32.16
C ASN A 232 15.71 12.49 -32.15
N ASP A 233 14.48 12.53 -31.62
CA ASP A 233 13.60 11.36 -31.56
C ASP A 233 12.82 11.16 -32.89
N ILE A 234 12.97 12.09 -33.86
CA ILE A 234 12.22 12.08 -35.12
C ILE A 234 13.20 11.80 -36.29
N ASP A 235 13.05 10.61 -36.87
CA ASP A 235 13.74 10.25 -38.11
C ASP A 235 12.81 10.48 -39.32
N LEU A 236 13.00 11.60 -39.99
CA LEU A 236 12.22 11.98 -41.17
C LEU A 236 12.53 11.09 -42.39
N LYS A 237 13.76 10.54 -42.49
CA LYS A 237 14.17 9.65 -43.60
C LYS A 237 13.51 8.27 -43.45
N ALA A 238 13.58 7.72 -42.28
CA ALA A 238 12.95 6.43 -41.95
C ALA A 238 11.45 6.56 -41.64
N LYS A 239 10.91 7.79 -41.56
CA LYS A 239 9.52 8.10 -41.17
C LYS A 239 9.12 7.45 -39.82
N LYS A 240 10.01 7.57 -38.83
CA LYS A 240 9.86 6.95 -37.49
C LYS A 240 9.94 8.02 -36.43
N ILE A 241 9.19 7.81 -35.36
CA ILE A 241 9.27 8.55 -34.10
C ILE A 241 9.68 7.53 -33.03
N ASN A 242 10.77 7.83 -32.33
CA ASN A 242 11.26 7.01 -31.23
C ASN A 242 10.70 7.54 -29.91
N ILE A 243 9.97 6.73 -29.15
CA ILE A 243 9.30 7.13 -27.90
C ILE A 243 10.04 6.46 -26.74
N GLU A 244 11.07 7.13 -26.22
CA GLU A 244 11.87 6.62 -25.11
C GLU A 244 11.57 7.31 -23.78
N ARG A 245 10.94 8.49 -23.85
CA ARG A 245 10.75 9.39 -22.71
C ARG A 245 9.31 9.87 -22.61
N GLN A 246 8.93 10.24 -21.40
CA GLN A 246 7.67 10.93 -21.17
C GLN A 246 7.86 12.02 -20.12
N LEU A 247 7.17 13.14 -20.30
CA LEU A 247 7.15 14.21 -19.32
C LEU A 247 6.26 13.78 -18.14
N ILE A 248 6.84 13.71 -16.94
CA ILE A 248 6.13 13.37 -15.72
C ILE A 248 5.95 14.63 -14.88
N ARG A 249 4.74 14.80 -14.32
CA ARG A 249 4.43 15.86 -13.35
C ARG A 249 4.30 15.24 -11.95
N PRO A 250 5.37 15.24 -11.15
CA PRO A 250 5.32 14.79 -9.75
C PRO A 250 4.45 15.71 -8.89
N SER A 251 4.14 15.27 -7.68
CA SER A 251 3.34 16.03 -6.70
C SER A 251 3.98 17.39 -6.32
N ASN A 252 5.29 17.53 -6.44
CA ASN A 252 6.04 18.76 -6.19
C ASN A 252 5.96 19.81 -7.32
N MET A 253 5.13 19.58 -8.36
CA MET A 253 4.91 20.45 -9.51
C MET A 253 6.14 20.69 -10.41
N ARG A 254 7.28 20.07 -10.17
CA ARG A 254 8.46 20.13 -11.05
C ARG A 254 8.39 19.03 -12.08
N TYR A 255 8.40 19.40 -13.36
CA TYR A 255 8.40 18.42 -14.45
C TYR A 255 9.75 17.71 -14.54
N THR A 256 9.71 16.39 -14.76
CA THR A 256 10.88 15.54 -15.02
C THR A 256 10.64 14.72 -16.29
N ILE A 257 11.72 14.46 -17.01
CA ILE A 257 11.73 13.63 -18.22
C ILE A 257 12.33 12.28 -17.91
#